data_c53c2234b8873294ce422d699a12139e
#
_entry.id   c53c2234b8873294ce422d699a12139e
#
_cell.length_a   1.000
_cell.length_b   1.000
_cell.length_c   1.000
_cell.angle_alpha   90.00
_cell.angle_beta   90.00
_cell.angle_gamma   90.00
#
_symmetry.space_group_name_H-M   'P 1'
#
loop_
_entity.id
_entity.type
_entity.pdbx_description
1 polymer ?
#
loop_
_entity_poly.entity_id
_entity_poly.type
_entity_poly.pdbx_seq_one_letter_code
_entity_poly.pdbx_strand_id
1 'polypeptide(L)'
;LEDVKDKALETMDASSRQSYDDSIKEQVGVVISLLSEINNEYKSGKYTLDEAKKIAADEIRQMRYGEAGYFWVDQSDGKNIVLLGSSTEGTNRMNTKDADGYQMVKEIIRVAVQDGGGYTDYVFPKEGETEPSPKRSYSEYFKPFDWVVGTGNYTDYIDTAIAQQDEEFTSYASSKAISLILCSVCMLIVVAI
;
A
#
# COMPACT_ATOMS: atom_id res chain seq x y z
N LEU A 1 0.59 -1.29 33.50
CA LEU A 1 -0.22 -2.08 32.57
C LEU A 1 -0.51 -1.27 31.29
N GLU A 2 -0.83 0.02 31.43
CA GLU A 2 -1.07 0.96 30.34
C GLU A 2 0.16 1.10 29.44
N ASP A 3 1.33 1.35 30.01
CA ASP A 3 2.61 1.43 29.27
C ASP A 3 2.92 0.15 28.44
N VAL A 4 2.54 -1.03 28.96
CA VAL A 4 2.76 -2.30 28.25
C VAL A 4 1.78 -2.44 27.08
N LYS A 5 0.53 -2.02 27.28
CA LYS A 5 -0.49 -1.97 26.25
C LYS A 5 -0.06 -1.05 25.10
N ASP A 6 0.28 0.20 25.45
CA ASP A 6 0.66 1.22 24.47
C ASP A 6 1.87 0.76 23.63
N LYS A 7 2.88 0.19 24.29
CA LYS A 7 4.04 -0.36 23.59
C LYS A 7 3.70 -1.57 22.70
N ALA A 8 2.77 -2.40 23.12
CA ALA A 8 2.32 -3.53 22.29
C ALA A 8 1.58 -3.06 21.03
N LEU A 9 0.69 -2.06 21.18
CA LEU A 9 -0.03 -1.46 20.05
C LEU A 9 0.91 -0.74 19.08
N GLU A 10 1.89 0.02 19.59
CA GLU A 10 2.92 0.68 18.79
C GLU A 10 3.74 -0.35 17.99
N THR A 11 4.15 -1.45 18.63
CA THR A 11 4.89 -2.51 17.97
C THR A 11 4.06 -3.20 16.88
N MET A 12 2.78 -3.44 17.15
CA MET A 12 1.85 -4.03 16.21
C MET A 12 1.61 -3.12 14.99
N ASP A 13 1.41 -1.82 15.22
CA ASP A 13 1.27 -0.82 14.15
C ASP A 13 2.51 -0.80 13.26
N ALA A 14 3.70 -0.63 13.86
CA ALA A 14 4.96 -0.59 13.14
C ALA A 14 5.20 -1.88 12.33
N SER A 15 4.93 -3.05 12.91
CA SER A 15 5.08 -4.34 12.23
C SER A 15 4.10 -4.51 11.08
N SER A 16 2.84 -4.08 11.25
CA SER A 16 1.82 -4.15 10.21
C SER A 16 2.15 -3.24 9.02
N ARG A 17 2.60 -2.01 9.30
CA ARG A 17 3.05 -1.06 8.26
C ARG A 17 4.29 -1.55 7.54
N GLN A 18 5.26 -2.14 8.26
CA GLN A 18 6.45 -2.72 7.64
C GLN A 18 6.10 -3.90 6.74
N SER A 19 5.26 -4.83 7.21
CA SER A 19 4.78 -5.96 6.38
C SER A 19 4.06 -5.48 5.14
N TYR A 20 3.26 -4.42 5.26
CA TYR A 20 2.58 -3.81 4.13
C TYR A 20 3.58 -3.24 3.11
N ASP A 21 4.56 -2.47 3.59
CA ASP A 21 5.61 -1.87 2.76
C ASP A 21 6.41 -2.93 2.01
N ASP A 22 6.84 -3.98 2.71
CA ASP A 22 7.57 -5.08 2.10
C ASP A 22 6.72 -5.78 1.02
N SER A 23 5.45 -6.02 1.30
CA SER A 23 4.53 -6.66 0.36
C SER A 23 4.37 -5.87 -0.95
N ILE A 24 4.08 -4.57 -0.89
CA ILE A 24 3.89 -3.77 -2.11
C ILE A 24 5.20 -3.59 -2.89
N LYS A 25 6.34 -3.53 -2.21
CA LYS A 25 7.66 -3.51 -2.82
C LYS A 25 7.97 -4.82 -3.56
N GLU A 26 7.70 -5.96 -2.94
CA GLU A 26 7.87 -7.28 -3.57
C GLU A 26 6.99 -7.43 -4.81
N GLN A 27 5.73 -6.95 -4.77
CA GLN A 27 4.83 -6.98 -5.93
C GLN A 27 5.40 -6.16 -7.10
N VAL A 28 5.93 -4.96 -6.86
CA VAL A 28 6.62 -4.19 -7.90
C VAL A 28 7.83 -4.95 -8.43
N GLY A 29 8.62 -5.58 -7.57
CA GLY A 29 9.77 -6.41 -7.95
C GLY A 29 9.41 -7.55 -8.92
N VAL A 30 8.24 -8.17 -8.74
CA VAL A 30 7.72 -9.18 -9.68
C VAL A 30 7.49 -8.58 -11.08
N VAL A 31 6.89 -7.39 -11.15
CA VAL A 31 6.67 -6.70 -12.43
C VAL A 31 7.99 -6.27 -13.07
N ILE A 32 8.95 -5.76 -12.29
CA ILE A 32 10.28 -5.42 -12.78
C ILE A 32 11.01 -6.67 -13.36
N SER A 33 10.82 -7.82 -12.74
CA SER A 33 11.37 -9.08 -13.26
C SER A 33 10.74 -9.48 -14.60
N LEU A 34 9.43 -9.34 -14.73
CA LEU A 34 8.72 -9.54 -16.01
C LEU A 34 9.23 -8.58 -17.09
N LEU A 35 9.35 -7.29 -16.77
CA LEU A 35 9.88 -6.29 -17.70
C LEU A 35 11.31 -6.60 -18.14
N SER A 36 12.13 -7.11 -17.22
CA SER A 36 13.51 -7.49 -17.49
C SER A 36 13.58 -8.65 -18.49
N GLU A 37 12.70 -9.64 -18.36
CA GLU A 37 12.62 -10.76 -19.30
C GLU A 37 12.17 -10.29 -20.70
N ILE A 38 11.10 -9.50 -20.79
CA ILE A 38 10.62 -8.95 -22.07
C ILE A 38 11.69 -8.07 -22.74
N ASN A 39 12.44 -7.29 -21.95
CA ASN A 39 13.55 -6.48 -22.44
C ASN A 39 14.72 -7.36 -22.96
N ASN A 40 14.98 -8.52 -22.34
CA ASN A 40 15.98 -9.48 -22.84
C ASN A 40 15.53 -10.09 -24.17
N GLU A 41 14.26 -10.42 -24.31
CA GLU A 41 13.69 -10.89 -25.57
C GLU A 41 13.77 -9.83 -26.69
N TYR A 42 13.49 -8.56 -26.37
CA TYR A 42 13.72 -7.44 -27.28
C TYR A 42 15.21 -7.36 -27.70
N LYS A 43 16.15 -7.39 -26.74
CA LYS A 43 17.59 -7.33 -27.03
C LYS A 43 18.09 -8.52 -27.85
N SER A 44 17.45 -9.66 -27.75
CA SER A 44 17.75 -10.83 -28.57
C SER A 44 17.21 -10.76 -30.03
N GLY A 45 16.43 -9.71 -30.33
CA GLY A 45 15.81 -9.49 -31.62
C GLY A 45 14.49 -10.26 -31.86
N LYS A 46 13.90 -10.82 -30.77
CA LYS A 46 12.60 -11.51 -30.86
C LYS A 46 11.46 -10.53 -31.14
N TYR A 47 11.56 -9.31 -30.61
CA TYR A 47 10.59 -8.23 -30.77
C TYR A 47 11.29 -6.91 -31.12
N THR A 48 10.55 -6.00 -31.73
CA THR A 48 10.90 -4.59 -31.76
C THR A 48 10.65 -3.98 -30.37
N LEU A 49 11.21 -2.81 -30.07
CA LEU A 49 10.98 -2.12 -28.80
C LEU A 49 9.48 -1.80 -28.58
N ASP A 50 8.78 -1.40 -29.64
CA ASP A 50 7.35 -1.07 -29.56
C ASP A 50 6.49 -2.31 -29.29
N GLU A 51 6.83 -3.44 -29.91
CA GLU A 51 6.18 -4.72 -29.62
C GLU A 51 6.44 -5.17 -28.17
N ALA A 52 7.69 -5.10 -27.71
CA ALA A 52 8.05 -5.44 -26.34
C ALA A 52 7.30 -4.57 -25.31
N LYS A 53 7.25 -3.26 -25.53
CA LYS A 53 6.47 -2.33 -24.69
C LYS A 53 4.97 -2.63 -24.71
N LYS A 54 4.44 -2.96 -25.89
CA LYS A 54 3.02 -3.32 -26.02
C LYS A 54 2.71 -4.60 -25.25
N ILE A 55 3.50 -5.65 -25.43
CA ILE A 55 3.34 -6.92 -24.69
C ILE A 55 3.40 -6.67 -23.18
N ALA A 56 4.42 -5.96 -22.72
CA ALA A 56 4.59 -5.64 -21.30
C ALA A 56 3.39 -4.86 -20.72
N ALA A 57 2.89 -3.86 -21.45
CA ALA A 57 1.73 -3.08 -21.00
C ALA A 57 0.46 -3.93 -20.93
N ASP A 58 0.23 -4.80 -21.92
CA ASP A 58 -0.93 -5.68 -21.98
C ASP A 58 -0.93 -6.71 -20.83
N GLU A 59 0.25 -7.29 -20.52
CA GLU A 59 0.41 -8.19 -19.37
C GLU A 59 0.17 -7.48 -18.04
N ILE A 60 0.84 -6.35 -17.79
CA ILE A 60 0.71 -5.60 -16.54
C ILE A 60 -0.74 -5.14 -16.33
N ARG A 61 -1.46 -4.76 -17.38
CA ARG A 61 -2.86 -4.33 -17.32
C ARG A 61 -3.78 -5.43 -16.77
N GLN A 62 -3.42 -6.70 -16.97
CA GLN A 62 -4.18 -7.85 -16.47
C GLN A 62 -3.73 -8.34 -15.11
N MET A 63 -2.53 -7.96 -14.66
CA MET A 63 -2.00 -8.43 -13.37
C MET A 63 -2.83 -7.90 -12.21
N ARG A 64 -3.14 -8.80 -11.28
CA ARG A 64 -3.84 -8.52 -10.01
C ARG A 64 -3.18 -9.29 -8.90
N TYR A 65 -3.31 -8.80 -7.67
CA TYR A 65 -2.89 -9.52 -6.47
C TYR A 65 -3.83 -9.20 -5.29
N GLY A 66 -3.91 -10.11 -4.32
CA GLY A 66 -4.86 -9.97 -3.21
C GLY A 66 -6.30 -9.78 -3.71
N GLU A 67 -7.10 -9.02 -2.99
CA GLU A 67 -8.51 -8.78 -3.33
C GLU A 67 -8.70 -7.66 -4.36
N ALA A 68 -7.91 -6.58 -4.26
CA ALA A 68 -8.09 -5.37 -5.07
C ALA A 68 -6.76 -4.78 -5.58
N GLY A 69 -5.64 -5.50 -5.46
CA GLY A 69 -4.33 -5.02 -5.87
C GLY A 69 -4.18 -4.97 -7.39
N TYR A 70 -3.65 -3.88 -7.90
CA TYR A 70 -3.38 -3.64 -9.31
C TYR A 70 -2.10 -2.83 -9.49
N PHE A 71 -1.61 -2.78 -10.72
CA PHE A 71 -0.42 -2.01 -11.07
C PHE A 71 -0.76 -0.87 -12.00
N TRP A 72 0.04 0.18 -11.93
CA TRP A 72 0.06 1.24 -12.94
C TRP A 72 1.46 1.42 -13.49
N VAL A 73 1.52 2.00 -14.67
CA VAL A 73 2.77 2.37 -15.34
C VAL A 73 2.65 3.78 -15.89
N ASP A 74 3.61 4.62 -15.55
CA ASP A 74 3.78 5.94 -16.13
C ASP A 74 5.16 6.07 -16.79
N GLN A 75 5.28 6.90 -17.81
CA GLN A 75 6.59 7.35 -18.26
C GLN A 75 7.14 8.44 -17.32
N SER A 76 8.45 8.65 -17.37
CA SER A 76 9.12 9.67 -16.54
C SER A 76 8.60 11.09 -16.79
N ASP A 77 8.00 11.35 -17.95
CA ASP A 77 7.35 12.63 -18.31
C ASP A 77 5.89 12.74 -17.82
N GLY A 78 5.36 11.71 -17.17
CA GLY A 78 4.00 11.66 -16.63
C GLY A 78 2.95 11.10 -17.57
N LYS A 79 3.31 10.62 -18.77
CA LYS A 79 2.37 9.92 -19.64
C LYS A 79 1.99 8.58 -19.05
N ASN A 80 0.71 8.38 -18.80
CA ASN A 80 0.19 7.10 -18.28
C ASN A 80 0.17 6.04 -19.39
N ILE A 81 0.72 4.87 -19.09
CA ILE A 81 0.79 3.73 -20.01
C ILE A 81 -0.21 2.65 -19.60
N VAL A 82 -0.30 2.36 -18.30
CA VAL A 82 -1.23 1.37 -17.74
C VAL A 82 -1.92 1.92 -16.51
N LEU A 83 -3.24 1.86 -16.51
CA LEU A 83 -4.09 2.11 -15.35
C LEU A 83 -5.45 1.43 -15.54
N LEU A 84 -5.49 0.11 -15.36
CA LEU A 84 -6.71 -0.71 -15.43
C LEU A 84 -7.49 -0.63 -16.76
N GLY A 85 -6.88 -0.18 -17.85
CA GLY A 85 -7.58 0.05 -19.13
C GLY A 85 -8.49 1.28 -19.10
N SER A 86 -8.29 2.20 -18.15
CA SER A 86 -9.09 3.41 -18.00
C SER A 86 -8.83 4.43 -19.12
N SER A 87 -9.72 5.41 -19.26
CA SER A 87 -9.54 6.54 -20.20
C SER A 87 -8.34 7.44 -19.86
N THR A 88 -7.70 7.23 -18.72
CA THR A 88 -6.48 7.93 -18.32
C THR A 88 -5.26 7.44 -19.11
N GLU A 89 -5.27 6.18 -19.57
CA GLU A 89 -4.17 5.64 -20.38
C GLU A 89 -3.95 6.46 -21.66
N GLY A 90 -2.70 6.79 -21.92
CA GLY A 90 -2.27 7.66 -23.03
C GLY A 90 -2.28 9.15 -22.69
N THR A 91 -2.91 9.59 -21.60
CA THR A 91 -2.89 11.00 -21.16
C THR A 91 -1.69 11.31 -20.28
N ASN A 92 -1.33 12.59 -20.14
CA ASN A 92 -0.31 13.02 -19.18
C ASN A 92 -0.96 13.36 -17.86
N ARG A 93 -0.52 12.72 -16.79
CA ARG A 93 -1.07 12.91 -15.45
C ARG A 93 -0.08 13.51 -14.44
N MET A 94 1.06 14.06 -14.90
CA MET A 94 2.10 14.65 -14.04
C MET A 94 1.56 15.64 -13.01
N ASN A 95 0.55 16.41 -13.38
CA ASN A 95 -0.05 17.43 -12.52
C ASN A 95 -1.30 16.96 -11.76
N THR A 96 -1.59 15.65 -11.78
CA THR A 96 -2.70 15.09 -11.02
C THR A 96 -2.46 15.30 -9.53
N LYS A 97 -3.48 15.82 -8.86
CA LYS A 97 -3.51 16.05 -7.42
C LYS A 97 -4.48 15.09 -6.78
N ASP A 98 -4.20 14.75 -5.54
CA ASP A 98 -5.18 14.09 -4.67
C ASP A 98 -6.20 15.10 -4.11
N ALA A 99 -7.12 14.63 -3.25
CA ALA A 99 -8.16 15.46 -2.67
C ALA A 99 -7.61 16.56 -1.75
N ASP A 100 -6.44 16.37 -1.17
CA ASP A 100 -5.74 17.34 -0.33
C ASP A 100 -4.89 18.34 -1.13
N GLY A 101 -4.86 18.21 -2.46
CA GLY A 101 -4.11 19.06 -3.37
C GLY A 101 -2.65 18.65 -3.56
N TYR A 102 -2.23 17.50 -3.02
CA TYR A 102 -0.88 16.97 -3.15
C TYR A 102 -0.64 16.42 -4.56
N GLN A 103 0.49 16.78 -5.18
CA GLN A 103 0.87 16.34 -6.54
C GLN A 103 1.42 14.91 -6.50
N MET A 104 0.58 13.93 -6.20
CA MET A 104 0.95 12.55 -5.94
C MET A 104 1.72 11.89 -7.10
N VAL A 105 1.28 12.10 -8.35
CA VAL A 105 1.93 11.48 -9.52
C VAL A 105 3.34 12.02 -9.73
N LYS A 106 3.53 13.33 -9.52
CA LYS A 106 4.85 13.96 -9.59
C LYS A 106 5.80 13.38 -8.55
N GLU A 107 5.34 13.15 -7.34
CA GLU A 107 6.16 12.56 -6.28
C GLU A 107 6.44 11.08 -6.54
N ILE A 108 5.47 10.29 -6.97
CA ILE A 108 5.63 8.90 -7.41
C ILE A 108 6.75 8.77 -8.45
N ILE A 109 6.71 9.64 -9.47
CA ILE A 109 7.73 9.64 -10.53
C ILE A 109 9.08 10.10 -9.97
N ARG A 110 9.10 11.14 -9.12
CA ARG A 110 10.34 11.64 -8.50
C ARG A 110 11.07 10.56 -7.70
N VAL A 111 10.39 9.89 -6.78
CA VAL A 111 11.02 8.86 -5.92
C VAL A 111 11.51 7.68 -6.75
N ALA A 112 10.76 7.28 -7.77
CA ALA A 112 11.16 6.19 -8.65
C ALA A 112 12.39 6.54 -9.48
N VAL A 113 12.43 7.73 -10.11
CA VAL A 113 13.48 8.11 -11.06
C VAL A 113 14.75 8.60 -10.34
N GLN A 114 14.61 9.37 -9.25
CA GLN A 114 15.76 9.99 -8.57
C GLN A 114 16.37 9.07 -7.51
N ASP A 115 15.51 8.35 -6.78
CA ASP A 115 15.95 7.55 -5.63
C ASP A 115 16.04 6.04 -5.98
N GLY A 116 15.70 5.65 -7.23
CA GLY A 116 15.72 4.26 -7.71
C GLY A 116 14.48 3.46 -7.33
N GLY A 117 13.65 3.99 -6.46
CA GLY A 117 12.41 3.43 -5.95
C GLY A 117 12.07 4.01 -4.60
N GLY A 118 10.79 4.09 -4.26
CA GLY A 118 10.36 4.65 -2.99
C GLY A 118 8.87 4.62 -2.76
N TYR A 119 8.51 4.99 -1.53
CA TYR A 119 7.12 5.04 -1.08
C TYR A 119 6.54 6.43 -1.23
N THR A 120 5.23 6.49 -1.49
CA THR A 120 4.47 7.74 -1.55
C THR A 120 3.14 7.56 -0.85
N ASP A 121 2.84 8.47 0.07
CA ASP A 121 1.57 8.53 0.80
C ASP A 121 0.69 9.62 0.22
N TYR A 122 -0.58 9.32 -0.02
CA TYR A 122 -1.58 10.24 -0.58
C TYR A 122 -2.99 9.74 -0.25
N VAL A 123 -4.01 10.53 -0.57
CA VAL A 123 -5.40 10.09 -0.45
C VAL A 123 -5.99 9.81 -1.82
N PHE A 124 -6.74 8.71 -1.93
CA PHE A 124 -7.36 8.31 -3.20
C PHE A 124 -8.66 7.54 -2.93
N PRO A 125 -9.71 7.71 -3.74
CA PRO A 125 -10.93 6.93 -3.60
C PRO A 125 -10.69 5.45 -3.87
N LYS A 126 -11.33 4.58 -3.08
CA LYS A 126 -11.40 3.15 -3.39
C LYS A 126 -12.26 2.91 -4.62
N GLU A 127 -12.09 1.76 -5.26
CA GLU A 127 -12.87 1.41 -6.44
C GLU A 127 -14.38 1.42 -6.09
N GLY A 128 -15.15 2.20 -6.85
CA GLY A 128 -16.59 2.39 -6.62
C GLY A 128 -16.95 3.37 -5.52
N GLU A 129 -15.98 3.97 -4.83
CA GLU A 129 -16.19 5.00 -3.81
C GLU A 129 -15.84 6.40 -4.33
N THR A 130 -16.40 7.44 -3.70
CA THR A 130 -16.09 8.84 -4.00
C THR A 130 -15.25 9.49 -2.90
N GLU A 131 -15.35 8.98 -1.68
CA GLU A 131 -14.60 9.49 -0.54
C GLU A 131 -13.14 9.03 -0.59
N PRO A 132 -12.17 9.96 -0.40
CA PRO A 132 -10.76 9.62 -0.40
C PRO A 132 -10.38 8.85 0.86
N SER A 133 -9.56 7.80 0.69
CA SER A 133 -8.97 7.02 1.79
C SER A 133 -7.45 7.08 1.75
N PRO A 134 -6.76 7.01 2.89
CA PRO A 134 -5.31 6.97 2.95
C PRO A 134 -4.75 5.81 2.12
N LYS A 135 -3.86 6.12 1.20
CA LYS A 135 -3.21 5.15 0.33
C LYS A 135 -1.70 5.32 0.38
N ARG A 136 -1.00 4.21 0.52
CA ARG A 136 0.45 4.14 0.43
C ARG A 136 0.85 3.29 -0.74
N SER A 137 1.80 3.76 -1.53
CA SER A 137 2.31 3.09 -2.71
C SER A 137 3.82 2.93 -2.67
N TYR A 138 4.33 1.95 -3.42
CA TYR A 138 5.72 1.83 -3.80
C TYR A 138 5.84 1.91 -5.32
N SER A 139 6.86 2.60 -5.80
CA SER A 139 7.13 2.72 -7.24
C SER A 139 8.63 2.58 -7.52
N GLU A 140 8.96 2.00 -8.68
CA GLU A 140 10.33 1.75 -9.13
C GLU A 140 10.48 2.08 -10.61
N TYR A 141 11.66 2.55 -11.00
CA TYR A 141 11.95 2.98 -12.36
C TYR A 141 12.62 1.89 -13.19
N PHE A 142 11.94 1.44 -14.23
CA PHE A 142 12.50 0.56 -15.23
C PHE A 142 13.07 1.36 -16.42
N LYS A 143 14.33 1.73 -16.29
CA LYS A 143 15.03 2.60 -17.23
C LYS A 143 14.98 2.14 -18.72
N PRO A 144 15.07 0.83 -19.07
CA PRO A 144 15.08 0.42 -20.48
C PRO A 144 13.84 0.83 -21.27
N PHE A 145 12.67 0.95 -20.61
CA PHE A 145 11.42 1.36 -21.24
C PHE A 145 11.02 2.79 -20.92
N ASP A 146 11.77 3.46 -20.05
CA ASP A 146 11.42 4.76 -19.44
C ASP A 146 10.09 4.66 -18.68
N TRP A 147 9.93 3.61 -17.86
CA TRP A 147 8.70 3.32 -17.13
C TRP A 147 8.87 3.38 -15.63
N VAL A 148 7.97 4.06 -14.98
CA VAL A 148 7.76 4.02 -13.54
C VAL A 148 6.62 3.05 -13.27
N VAL A 149 6.93 1.94 -12.65
CA VAL A 149 5.97 0.91 -12.26
C VAL A 149 5.60 1.13 -10.80
N GLY A 150 4.32 1.14 -10.49
CA GLY A 150 3.88 1.28 -9.12
C GLY A 150 2.69 0.39 -8.79
N THR A 151 2.57 0.12 -7.50
CA THR A 151 1.39 -0.44 -6.87
C THR A 151 1.20 0.15 -5.48
N GLY A 152 0.01 0.00 -4.93
CA GLY A 152 -0.29 0.46 -3.58
C GLY A 152 -1.72 0.14 -3.20
N ASN A 153 -1.98 0.15 -1.90
CA ASN A 153 -3.30 -0.12 -1.38
C ASN A 153 -3.62 0.86 -0.24
N TYR A 154 -4.79 0.75 0.31
CA TYR A 154 -5.29 1.61 1.38
C TYR A 154 -4.78 1.10 2.72
N THR A 155 -4.44 2.04 3.62
CA THR A 155 -3.83 1.74 4.93
C THR A 155 -4.80 1.86 6.09
N ASP A 156 -6.01 2.34 5.84
CA ASP A 156 -7.07 2.53 6.85
C ASP A 156 -7.47 1.23 7.58
N TYR A 157 -7.28 0.06 6.94
CA TYR A 157 -7.50 -1.21 7.62
C TYR A 157 -6.50 -1.46 8.77
N ILE A 158 -5.28 -0.94 8.67
CA ILE A 158 -4.28 -1.05 9.74
C ILE A 158 -4.74 -0.24 10.94
N ASP A 159 -5.14 1.01 10.71
CA ASP A 159 -5.64 1.89 11.76
C ASP A 159 -6.87 1.30 12.45
N THR A 160 -7.79 0.72 11.66
CA THR A 160 -8.97 0.02 12.18
C THR A 160 -8.59 -1.19 13.03
N ALA A 161 -7.64 -2.01 12.60
CA ALA A 161 -7.20 -3.18 13.36
C ALA A 161 -6.53 -2.79 14.69
N ILE A 162 -5.72 -1.73 14.68
CA ILE A 162 -5.08 -1.20 15.91
C ILE A 162 -6.15 -0.67 16.88
N ALA A 163 -7.14 0.09 16.39
CA ALA A 163 -8.22 0.60 17.21
C ALA A 163 -9.06 -0.53 17.85
N GLN A 164 -9.39 -1.57 17.09
CA GLN A 164 -10.09 -2.75 17.61
C GLN A 164 -9.28 -3.45 18.70
N GLN A 165 -7.98 -3.62 18.50
CA GLN A 165 -7.11 -4.23 19.48
C GLN A 165 -7.02 -3.40 20.77
N ASP A 166 -6.99 -2.09 20.66
CA ASP A 166 -7.02 -1.18 21.83
C ASP A 166 -8.32 -1.33 22.63
N GLU A 167 -9.46 -1.39 21.95
CA GLU A 167 -10.76 -1.64 22.58
C GLU A 167 -10.80 -3.00 23.30
N GLU A 168 -10.28 -4.06 22.67
CA GLU A 168 -10.22 -5.39 23.27
C GLU A 168 -9.35 -5.42 24.52
N PHE A 169 -8.16 -4.81 24.50
CA PHE A 169 -7.29 -4.68 25.68
C PHE A 169 -7.98 -3.92 26.81
N THR A 170 -8.63 -2.82 26.50
CA THR A 170 -9.32 -1.98 27.47
C THR A 170 -10.50 -2.71 28.09
N SER A 171 -11.29 -3.42 27.29
CA SER A 171 -12.41 -4.25 27.75
C SER A 171 -11.93 -5.39 28.64
N TYR A 172 -10.89 -6.09 28.22
CA TYR A 172 -10.30 -7.17 29.03
C TYR A 172 -9.78 -6.67 30.39
N ALA A 173 -9.03 -5.59 30.39
CA ALA A 173 -8.50 -4.98 31.64
C ALA A 173 -9.62 -4.55 32.58
N SER A 174 -10.67 -3.92 32.06
CA SER A 174 -11.85 -3.51 32.83
C SER A 174 -12.60 -4.70 33.42
N SER A 175 -12.81 -5.78 32.66
CA SER A 175 -13.49 -6.98 33.14
C SER A 175 -12.71 -7.69 34.24
N LYS A 176 -11.36 -7.72 34.15
CA LYS A 176 -10.50 -8.29 35.18
C LYS A 176 -10.48 -7.45 36.45
N ALA A 177 -10.45 -6.10 36.32
CA ALA A 177 -10.53 -5.21 37.47
C ALA A 177 -11.86 -5.38 38.22
N ILE A 178 -12.99 -5.46 37.52
CA ILE A 178 -14.31 -5.69 38.10
C ILE A 178 -14.34 -7.05 38.83
N SER A 179 -13.80 -8.10 38.21
CA SER A 179 -13.73 -9.44 38.80
C SER A 179 -12.92 -9.45 40.11
N LEU A 180 -11.77 -8.75 40.15
CA LEU A 180 -10.95 -8.64 41.36
C LEU A 180 -11.66 -7.87 42.49
N ILE A 181 -12.38 -6.80 42.14
CA ILE A 181 -13.17 -6.03 43.11
C ILE A 181 -14.28 -6.90 43.69
N LEU A 182 -15.03 -7.62 42.86
CA LEU A 182 -16.08 -8.52 43.31
C LEU A 182 -15.54 -9.63 44.23
N CYS A 183 -14.40 -10.24 43.87
CA CYS A 183 -13.74 -11.24 44.71
C CYS A 183 -13.32 -10.67 46.07
N SER A 184 -12.77 -9.44 46.12
CA SER A 184 -12.34 -8.80 47.34
C SER A 184 -13.54 -8.45 48.23
N VAL A 185 -14.64 -7.96 47.65
CA VAL A 185 -15.89 -7.69 48.40
C VAL A 185 -16.49 -8.99 48.96
N CYS A 186 -16.52 -10.06 48.19
CA CYS A 186 -17.00 -11.37 48.67
C CYS A 186 -16.13 -11.88 49.84
N MET A 187 -14.81 -11.74 49.77
CA MET A 187 -13.92 -12.13 50.88
C MET A 187 -14.17 -11.31 52.15
N LEU A 188 -14.40 -10.02 52.01
CA LEU A 188 -14.71 -9.16 53.18
C LEU A 188 -16.02 -9.54 53.85
N ILE A 189 -17.03 -9.93 53.06
CA ILE A 189 -18.32 -10.39 53.59
C ILE A 189 -18.16 -11.72 54.36
N VAL A 190 -17.36 -12.66 53.85
CA VAL A 190 -17.09 -13.96 54.49
C VAL A 190 -16.33 -13.80 55.82
N VAL A 191 -15.46 -12.79 55.93
CA VAL A 191 -14.71 -12.54 57.19
C VAL A 191 -15.52 -11.79 58.25
N ALA A 192 -16.63 -11.15 57.87
CA ALA A 192 -17.52 -10.40 58.76
C ALA A 192 -18.67 -11.21 59.37
N ILE A 193 -18.82 -12.50 58.98
CA ILE A 193 -19.74 -13.48 59.51
C ILE A 193 -19.01 -14.42 60.46
#